data_c6e3345a4e686f0138fbcb3cc488d609
#
_entry.id   c6e3345a4e686f0138fbcb3cc488d609
#
_cell.length_a   1.000
_cell.length_b   1.000
_cell.length_c   1.000
_cell.angle_alpha   90.00
_cell.angle_beta   90.00
_cell.angle_gamma   90.00
#
_symmetry.space_group_name_H-M   'P 1'
#
loop_
_entity.id
_entity.type
_entity.pdbx_description
1 polymer ?
#
loop_
_entity_poly.entity_id
_entity_poly.type
_entity_poly.pdbx_seq_one_letter_code
_entity_poly.pdbx_strand_id
1 'polypeptide(L)'
;MEANNMQEILDLQQAHFIKEGAPSYELRVDRLDRMKTLIMDNRYKFVDALNEDFGVRSKNQSMATDVYTIIPGINYAKKNLKRWMSDSKRKPNFPLGLLGAKAKVSYQPLGTVGMISPWNFPVYLTFAPLSSIFAAGNQVMHKPSEYTEQTSNLLKELCDKAFDEHEFATVLGGPDVGASFTQLKFDHLLYTGSGAVAKHIMKAAAENLVPVTLELGGKSPVIVSNTADSVIAAKRIMLGKTMNAGQICLAPDYIMVHSDKKDELVSGMKKAVADFYPDLKHNDDYTSIVNEKHFDRLQHLLTDAKEKGAEIDEI
;
A
#
# COMPACT_ATOMS: atom_id res chain seq x y z
N MET A 1 12.85 14.18 -12.79
CA MET A 1 12.89 13.43 -14.08
C MET A 1 11.96 14.14 -15.03
N GLU A 2 12.39 14.45 -16.24
CA GLU A 2 11.54 15.13 -17.21
C GLU A 2 10.43 14.20 -17.71
N ALA A 3 9.28 14.76 -18.09
CA ALA A 3 8.14 13.98 -18.60
C ALA A 3 8.51 13.10 -19.82
N ASN A 4 9.45 13.54 -20.65
CA ASN A 4 9.95 12.77 -21.80
C ASN A 4 10.58 11.44 -21.39
N ASN A 5 11.33 11.39 -20.27
CA ASN A 5 11.96 10.16 -19.80
C ASN A 5 10.92 9.13 -19.33
N MET A 6 9.81 9.56 -18.71
CA MET A 6 8.75 8.63 -18.30
C MET A 6 8.03 7.99 -19.49
N GLN A 7 7.83 8.75 -20.58
CA GLN A 7 7.24 8.20 -21.80
C GLN A 7 8.18 7.18 -22.45
N GLU A 8 9.49 7.44 -22.50
CA GLU A 8 10.49 6.50 -23.02
C GLU A 8 10.51 5.17 -22.25
N ILE A 9 10.42 5.23 -20.91
CA ILE A 9 10.30 4.01 -20.07
C ILE A 9 9.02 3.25 -20.38
N LEU A 10 7.88 3.94 -20.50
CA LEU A 10 6.61 3.31 -20.84
C LEU A 10 6.66 2.64 -22.21
N ASP A 11 7.21 3.35 -23.20
CA ASP A 11 7.36 2.82 -24.56
C ASP A 11 8.26 1.57 -24.59
N LEU A 12 9.37 1.59 -23.83
CA LEU A 12 10.25 0.43 -23.66
C LEU A 12 9.50 -0.76 -23.08
N GLN A 13 8.74 -0.55 -22.00
CA GLN A 13 7.97 -1.61 -21.33
C GLN A 13 6.89 -2.17 -22.26
N GLN A 14 6.13 -1.32 -22.92
CA GLN A 14 5.08 -1.75 -23.87
C GLN A 14 5.65 -2.48 -25.07
N ALA A 15 6.72 -1.97 -25.67
CA ALA A 15 7.38 -2.63 -26.79
C ALA A 15 7.92 -4.01 -26.41
N HIS A 16 8.53 -4.12 -25.23
CA HIS A 16 8.98 -5.43 -24.71
C HIS A 16 7.82 -6.40 -24.52
N PHE A 17 6.72 -5.95 -23.89
CA PHE A 17 5.54 -6.78 -23.67
C PHE A 17 4.90 -7.27 -24.98
N ILE A 18 4.82 -6.40 -25.99
CA ILE A 18 4.27 -6.76 -27.32
C ILE A 18 5.18 -7.80 -28.00
N LYS A 19 6.50 -7.62 -27.90
CA LYS A 19 7.48 -8.49 -28.55
C LYS A 19 7.54 -9.88 -27.91
N GLU A 20 7.62 -9.94 -26.58
CA GLU A 20 7.85 -11.22 -25.85
C GLU A 20 6.55 -11.91 -25.43
N GLY A 21 5.43 -11.16 -25.39
CA GLY A 21 4.14 -11.66 -24.95
C GLY A 21 4.03 -11.91 -23.45
N ALA A 22 3.06 -12.74 -23.06
CA ALA A 22 2.84 -13.06 -21.65
C ALA A 22 4.01 -13.88 -21.06
N PRO A 23 4.62 -13.44 -19.94
CA PRO A 23 5.73 -14.14 -19.33
C PRO A 23 5.35 -15.56 -18.86
N SER A 24 6.30 -16.49 -18.96
CA SER A 24 6.13 -17.88 -18.52
C SER A 24 5.91 -17.97 -16.99
N TYR A 25 5.51 -19.15 -16.54
CA TYR A 25 5.42 -19.46 -15.11
C TYR A 25 6.77 -19.28 -14.41
N GLU A 26 7.84 -19.76 -15.02
CA GLU A 26 9.20 -19.71 -14.49
C GLU A 26 9.67 -18.27 -14.32
N LEU A 27 9.43 -17.40 -15.32
CA LEU A 27 9.83 -15.99 -15.24
C LEU A 27 9.04 -15.24 -14.16
N ARG A 28 7.73 -15.54 -14.00
CA ARG A 28 6.94 -14.93 -12.91
C ARG A 28 7.43 -15.37 -11.53
N VAL A 29 7.80 -16.65 -11.37
CA VAL A 29 8.40 -17.17 -10.13
C VAL A 29 9.75 -16.50 -9.86
N ASP A 30 10.59 -16.37 -10.89
CA ASP A 30 11.90 -15.70 -10.79
C ASP A 30 11.76 -14.25 -10.30
N ARG A 31 10.84 -13.45 -10.87
CA ARG A 31 10.55 -12.08 -10.42
C ARG A 31 10.14 -12.04 -8.95
N LEU A 32 9.28 -12.96 -8.52
CA LEU A 32 8.85 -13.06 -7.12
C LEU A 32 9.99 -13.47 -6.19
N ASP A 33 10.91 -14.32 -6.63
CA ASP A 33 12.08 -14.75 -5.84
C ASP A 33 13.12 -13.64 -5.74
N ARG A 34 13.42 -12.95 -6.84
CA ARG A 34 14.30 -11.76 -6.82
C ARG A 34 13.75 -10.69 -5.88
N MET A 35 12.45 -10.41 -5.93
CA MET A 35 11.80 -9.46 -5.03
C MET A 35 11.92 -9.90 -3.56
N LYS A 36 11.68 -11.17 -3.25
CA LYS A 36 11.82 -11.69 -1.89
C LYS A 36 13.26 -11.56 -1.37
N THR A 37 14.23 -11.92 -2.19
CA THR A 37 15.66 -11.80 -1.87
C THR A 37 16.05 -10.35 -1.62
N LEU A 38 15.66 -9.42 -2.52
CA LEU A 38 15.88 -7.99 -2.36
C LEU A 38 15.39 -7.49 -1.01
N ILE A 39 14.16 -7.83 -0.63
CA ILE A 39 13.55 -7.38 0.63
C ILE A 39 14.30 -7.94 1.83
N MET A 40 14.56 -9.25 1.84
CA MET A 40 15.15 -9.92 2.99
C MET A 40 16.61 -9.56 3.22
N ASP A 41 17.38 -9.40 2.16
CA ASP A 41 18.80 -9.05 2.25
C ASP A 41 19.01 -7.60 2.68
N ASN A 42 18.06 -6.71 2.34
CA ASN A 42 18.14 -5.29 2.67
C ASN A 42 17.17 -4.85 3.78
N ARG A 43 16.57 -5.78 4.52
CA ARG A 43 15.54 -5.50 5.54
C ARG A 43 15.95 -4.44 6.57
N TYR A 44 17.19 -4.45 7.02
CA TYR A 44 17.70 -3.46 7.99
C TYR A 44 17.89 -2.07 7.37
N LYS A 45 18.32 -2.00 6.10
CA LYS A 45 18.43 -0.74 5.37
C LYS A 45 17.06 -0.07 5.19
N PHE A 46 16.00 -0.86 4.89
CA PHE A 46 14.64 -0.35 4.83
C PHE A 46 14.18 0.20 6.19
N VAL A 47 14.46 -0.52 7.28
CA VAL A 47 14.10 -0.07 8.63
C VAL A 47 14.82 1.23 9.01
N ASP A 48 16.09 1.35 8.67
CA ASP A 48 16.88 2.55 8.96
C ASP A 48 16.40 3.74 8.09
N ALA A 49 16.14 3.56 6.80
CA ALA A 49 15.57 4.58 5.91
C ALA A 49 14.18 5.06 6.37
N LEU A 50 13.31 4.13 6.80
CA LEU A 50 12.02 4.47 7.38
C LEU A 50 12.14 5.31 8.66
N ASN A 51 13.08 4.98 9.52
CA ASN A 51 13.33 5.76 10.73
C ASN A 51 13.85 7.16 10.41
N GLU A 52 14.72 7.30 9.41
CA GLU A 52 15.22 8.60 8.94
C GLU A 52 14.11 9.48 8.35
N ASP A 53 13.23 8.91 7.51
CA ASP A 53 12.11 9.63 6.89
C ASP A 53 11.11 10.19 7.91
N PHE A 54 10.86 9.47 9.00
CA PHE A 54 9.91 9.88 10.05
C PHE A 54 10.56 10.66 11.20
N GLY A 55 11.88 10.69 11.27
CA GLY A 55 12.63 11.21 12.42
C GLY A 55 12.63 10.24 13.61
N VAL A 56 11.48 9.68 13.98
CA VAL A 56 11.33 8.56 14.92
C VAL A 56 10.32 7.58 14.38
N ARG A 57 10.74 6.33 14.19
CA ARG A 57 9.84 5.21 13.85
C ARG A 57 10.40 3.90 14.39
N SER A 58 9.62 3.20 15.20
CA SER A 58 10.04 1.94 15.82
C SER A 58 10.63 0.96 14.80
N LYS A 59 11.88 0.54 15.03
CA LYS A 59 12.56 -0.45 14.19
C LYS A 59 11.83 -1.81 14.21
N ASN A 60 11.32 -2.20 15.38
CA ASN A 60 10.57 -3.44 15.54
C ASN A 60 9.24 -3.39 14.78
N GLN A 61 8.52 -2.27 14.88
CA GLN A 61 7.28 -2.07 14.13
C GLN A 61 7.55 -2.07 12.62
N SER A 62 8.54 -1.30 12.14
CA SER A 62 8.91 -1.24 10.72
C SER A 62 9.28 -2.62 10.18
N MET A 63 10.08 -3.39 10.93
CA MET A 63 10.42 -4.75 10.55
C MET A 63 9.19 -5.65 10.46
N ALA A 64 8.26 -5.56 11.39
CA ALA A 64 7.04 -6.35 11.41
C ALA A 64 6.06 -5.93 10.30
N THR A 65 5.78 -4.62 10.16
CA THR A 65 4.70 -4.10 9.32
C THR A 65 5.11 -3.81 7.88
N ASP A 66 6.33 -3.34 7.64
CA ASP A 66 6.81 -2.99 6.31
C ASP A 66 7.61 -4.11 5.61
N VAL A 67 8.25 -5.00 6.38
CA VAL A 67 9.13 -6.02 5.80
C VAL A 67 8.52 -7.42 5.87
N TYR A 68 8.34 -7.96 7.07
CA TYR A 68 7.94 -9.37 7.20
C TYR A 68 6.53 -9.66 6.71
N THR A 69 5.60 -8.72 6.77
CA THR A 69 4.23 -8.90 6.27
C THR A 69 4.14 -9.10 4.75
N ILE A 70 5.17 -8.72 3.98
CA ILE A 70 5.20 -8.95 2.53
C ILE A 70 5.43 -10.43 2.20
N ILE A 71 6.29 -11.11 2.98
CA ILE A 71 6.78 -12.46 2.66
C ILE A 71 5.67 -13.51 2.55
N PRO A 72 4.66 -13.54 3.45
CA PRO A 72 3.52 -14.45 3.29
C PRO A 72 2.76 -14.24 1.98
N GLY A 73 2.60 -12.98 1.54
CA GLY A 73 1.95 -12.63 0.27
C GLY A 73 2.70 -13.18 -0.95
N ILE A 74 4.02 -13.00 -0.99
CA ILE A 74 4.87 -13.56 -2.05
C ILE A 74 4.78 -15.10 -2.08
N ASN A 75 4.91 -15.74 -0.93
CA ASN A 75 4.83 -17.20 -0.84
C ASN A 75 3.45 -17.72 -1.27
N TYR A 76 2.37 -17.01 -0.91
CA TYR A 76 1.01 -17.33 -1.31
C TYR A 76 0.83 -17.20 -2.84
N ALA A 77 1.34 -16.12 -3.43
CA ALA A 77 1.31 -15.92 -4.87
C ALA A 77 2.03 -17.06 -5.60
N LYS A 78 3.25 -17.40 -5.21
CA LYS A 78 4.01 -18.51 -5.79
C LYS A 78 3.28 -19.84 -5.68
N LYS A 79 2.71 -20.16 -4.51
CA LYS A 79 1.97 -21.41 -4.28
C LYS A 79 0.74 -21.54 -5.18
N ASN A 80 0.07 -20.44 -5.49
CA ASN A 80 -1.17 -20.45 -6.26
C ASN A 80 -1.00 -20.13 -7.75
N LEU A 81 0.17 -19.65 -8.16
CA LEU A 81 0.42 -19.10 -9.50
C LEU A 81 0.04 -20.07 -10.62
N LYS A 82 0.46 -21.34 -10.53
CA LYS A 82 0.15 -22.35 -11.56
C LYS A 82 -1.37 -22.52 -11.74
N ARG A 83 -2.12 -22.48 -10.64
CA ARG A 83 -3.59 -22.55 -10.68
C ARG A 83 -4.20 -21.28 -11.27
N TRP A 84 -3.66 -20.11 -10.93
CA TRP A 84 -4.15 -18.83 -11.47
C TRP A 84 -3.91 -18.68 -12.97
N MET A 85 -2.81 -19.22 -13.47
CA MET A 85 -2.48 -19.22 -14.90
C MET A 85 -3.28 -20.25 -15.71
N SER A 86 -3.99 -21.19 -15.06
CA SER A 86 -4.72 -22.24 -15.78
C SER A 86 -6.02 -21.71 -16.39
N ASP A 87 -6.36 -22.23 -17.56
CA ASP A 87 -7.62 -21.94 -18.23
C ASP A 87 -8.84 -22.36 -17.40
N SER A 88 -9.84 -21.52 -17.35
CA SER A 88 -11.13 -21.82 -16.75
C SER A 88 -12.12 -22.34 -17.81
N LYS A 89 -12.44 -23.64 -17.76
CA LYS A 89 -13.39 -24.26 -18.69
C LYS A 89 -14.78 -23.65 -18.54
N ARG A 90 -15.48 -23.46 -19.66
CA ARG A 90 -16.86 -22.97 -19.74
C ARG A 90 -17.72 -23.95 -20.58
N LYS A 91 -19.03 -23.92 -20.33
CA LYS A 91 -19.96 -24.69 -21.16
C LYS A 91 -20.26 -23.89 -22.43
N PRO A 92 -20.10 -24.48 -23.64
CA PRO A 92 -20.61 -23.88 -24.87
C PRO A 92 -22.13 -23.79 -24.85
N ASN A 93 -22.71 -22.88 -25.66
CA ASN A 93 -24.14 -22.81 -25.84
C ASN A 93 -24.65 -24.08 -26.54
N PHE A 94 -25.86 -24.52 -26.16
CA PHE A 94 -26.56 -25.60 -26.85
C PHE A 94 -26.94 -25.16 -28.29
N PRO A 95 -26.80 -26.03 -29.33
CA PRO A 95 -26.32 -27.42 -29.28
C PRO A 95 -24.81 -27.61 -29.54
N LEU A 96 -24.02 -26.53 -29.60
CA LEU A 96 -22.61 -26.56 -30.01
C LEU A 96 -21.75 -27.55 -29.19
N GLY A 97 -22.03 -27.68 -27.90
CA GLY A 97 -21.34 -28.65 -27.04
C GLY A 97 -21.52 -30.10 -27.48
N LEU A 98 -22.69 -30.45 -28.03
CA LEU A 98 -22.95 -31.79 -28.58
C LEU A 98 -22.16 -32.06 -29.87
N LEU A 99 -21.80 -30.99 -30.58
CA LEU A 99 -20.98 -31.04 -31.80
C LEU A 99 -19.49 -30.96 -31.53
N GLY A 100 -19.06 -31.09 -30.25
CA GLY A 100 -17.65 -31.09 -29.85
C GLY A 100 -17.03 -29.71 -29.61
N ALA A 101 -17.81 -28.63 -29.60
CA ALA A 101 -17.32 -27.30 -29.29
C ALA A 101 -16.80 -27.23 -27.83
N LYS A 102 -15.69 -26.49 -27.62
CA LYS A 102 -15.12 -26.23 -26.31
C LYS A 102 -15.02 -24.74 -26.09
N ALA A 103 -15.28 -24.29 -24.85
CA ALA A 103 -15.13 -22.91 -24.44
C ALA A 103 -14.28 -22.83 -23.20
N LYS A 104 -13.42 -21.80 -23.13
CA LYS A 104 -12.55 -21.54 -21.99
C LYS A 104 -12.33 -20.04 -21.82
N VAL A 105 -11.99 -19.62 -20.61
CA VAL A 105 -11.45 -18.31 -20.30
C VAL A 105 -9.96 -18.48 -20.00
N SER A 106 -9.12 -17.82 -20.77
CA SER A 106 -7.67 -17.78 -20.54
C SER A 106 -7.33 -16.43 -19.92
N TYR A 107 -6.61 -16.46 -18.78
CA TYR A 107 -6.19 -15.25 -18.07
C TYR A 107 -4.87 -14.74 -18.66
N GLN A 108 -4.87 -13.47 -19.07
CA GLN A 108 -3.72 -12.82 -19.68
C GLN A 108 -3.28 -11.63 -18.80
N PRO A 109 -1.98 -11.29 -18.76
CA PRO A 109 -1.54 -10.02 -18.17
C PRO A 109 -2.14 -8.84 -18.95
N LEU A 110 -2.31 -7.73 -18.27
CA LEU A 110 -2.81 -6.49 -18.89
C LEU A 110 -1.73 -5.81 -19.75
N GLY A 111 -0.49 -5.83 -19.28
CA GLY A 111 0.64 -5.13 -19.91
C GLY A 111 1.45 -4.35 -18.87
N THR A 112 1.58 -3.04 -19.05
CA THR A 112 2.31 -2.15 -18.14
C THR A 112 1.36 -1.49 -17.14
N VAL A 113 1.62 -1.71 -15.86
CA VAL A 113 0.87 -1.12 -14.74
C VAL A 113 1.63 0.08 -14.19
N GLY A 114 0.98 1.25 -14.19
CA GLY A 114 1.44 2.39 -13.39
C GLY A 114 1.06 2.17 -11.92
N MET A 115 2.01 2.30 -11.00
CA MET A 115 1.77 2.11 -9.57
C MET A 115 2.25 3.32 -8.78
N ILE A 116 1.36 3.94 -8.01
CA ILE A 116 1.69 5.06 -7.11
C ILE A 116 1.49 4.58 -5.68
N SER A 117 2.57 4.55 -4.89
CA SER A 117 2.54 4.10 -3.49
C SER A 117 2.63 5.27 -2.50
N PRO A 118 2.02 5.13 -1.31
CA PRO A 118 1.96 6.17 -0.29
C PRO A 118 3.20 6.15 0.63
N TRP A 119 3.21 7.11 1.54
CA TRP A 119 4.30 7.36 2.49
C TRP A 119 4.19 6.57 3.82
N ASN A 120 2.99 6.12 4.20
CA ASN A 120 2.77 5.62 5.57
C ASN A 120 3.35 4.22 5.83
N PHE A 121 3.35 3.34 4.84
CA PHE A 121 4.03 2.04 4.82
C PHE A 121 4.68 1.85 3.44
N PRO A 122 5.70 2.66 3.11
CA PRO A 122 6.17 2.76 1.74
C PRO A 122 6.79 1.48 1.19
N VAL A 123 7.43 0.67 2.03
CA VAL A 123 8.01 -0.62 1.61
C VAL A 123 6.91 -1.66 1.42
N TYR A 124 6.00 -1.80 2.39
CA TYR A 124 4.89 -2.74 2.30
C TYR A 124 3.96 -2.44 1.12
N LEU A 125 3.54 -1.17 1.00
CA LEU A 125 2.57 -0.76 -0.03
C LEU A 125 3.19 -0.61 -1.44
N THR A 126 4.50 -0.79 -1.55
CA THR A 126 5.18 -1.03 -2.84
C THR A 126 5.21 -2.53 -3.16
N PHE A 127 5.76 -3.35 -2.29
CA PHE A 127 6.03 -4.75 -2.63
C PHE A 127 4.84 -5.69 -2.48
N ALA A 128 3.89 -5.40 -1.60
CA ALA A 128 2.70 -6.24 -1.45
C ALA A 128 1.82 -6.24 -2.72
N PRO A 129 1.44 -5.08 -3.30
CA PRO A 129 0.76 -5.04 -4.59
C PRO A 129 1.62 -5.60 -5.73
N LEU A 130 2.93 -5.25 -5.74
CA LEU A 130 3.87 -5.73 -6.76
C LEU A 130 3.91 -7.25 -6.85
N SER A 131 3.77 -7.96 -5.72
CA SER A 131 3.70 -9.42 -5.72
C SER A 131 2.55 -9.97 -6.58
N SER A 132 1.40 -9.33 -6.53
CA SER A 132 0.23 -9.70 -7.33
C SER A 132 0.37 -9.27 -8.79
N ILE A 133 0.95 -8.10 -9.04
CA ILE A 133 1.19 -7.57 -10.39
C ILE A 133 2.17 -8.47 -11.15
N PHE A 134 3.28 -8.87 -10.51
CA PHE A 134 4.26 -9.81 -11.08
C PHE A 134 3.67 -11.22 -11.27
N ALA A 135 2.88 -11.70 -10.31
CA ALA A 135 2.19 -12.98 -10.45
C ALA A 135 1.21 -12.99 -11.63
N ALA A 136 0.52 -11.88 -11.88
CA ALA A 136 -0.34 -11.71 -13.05
C ALA A 136 0.46 -11.61 -14.37
N GLY A 137 1.78 -11.36 -14.32
CA GLY A 137 2.66 -11.29 -15.48
C GLY A 137 2.78 -9.90 -16.08
N ASN A 138 2.43 -8.87 -15.34
CA ASN A 138 2.54 -7.48 -15.79
C ASN A 138 3.95 -6.92 -15.56
N GLN A 139 4.23 -5.83 -16.25
CA GLN A 139 5.37 -4.94 -16.01
C GLN A 139 4.92 -3.74 -15.18
N VAL A 140 5.83 -3.04 -14.53
CA VAL A 140 5.47 -1.96 -13.61
C VAL A 140 6.35 -0.74 -13.81
N MET A 141 5.72 0.43 -13.91
CA MET A 141 6.36 1.70 -13.62
C MET A 141 5.86 2.20 -12.26
N HIS A 142 6.75 2.47 -11.34
CA HIS A 142 6.44 2.80 -9.95
C HIS A 142 6.83 4.23 -9.61
N LYS A 143 5.91 4.98 -9.00
CA LYS A 143 6.16 6.29 -8.40
C LYS A 143 5.90 6.22 -6.89
N PRO A 144 6.95 6.14 -6.06
CA PRO A 144 6.81 6.22 -4.61
C PRO A 144 6.51 7.66 -4.15
N SER A 145 6.12 7.79 -2.88
CA SER A 145 5.85 9.09 -2.28
C SER A 145 7.12 9.92 -2.10
N GLU A 146 7.02 11.22 -2.35
CA GLU A 146 8.06 12.20 -2.06
C GLU A 146 8.22 12.51 -0.57
N TYR A 147 7.27 12.11 0.28
CA TYR A 147 7.35 12.35 1.73
C TYR A 147 8.28 11.39 2.47
N THR A 148 8.66 10.28 1.84
CA THR A 148 9.60 9.30 2.37
C THR A 148 10.77 9.15 1.40
N GLU A 149 11.59 10.20 1.33
CA GLU A 149 12.64 10.37 0.32
C GLU A 149 13.74 9.31 0.46
N GLN A 150 14.20 9.04 1.70
CA GLN A 150 15.26 8.05 1.95
C GLN A 150 14.81 6.65 1.54
N THR A 151 13.60 6.27 1.95
CA THR A 151 13.01 4.99 1.56
C THR A 151 12.81 4.91 0.05
N SER A 152 12.34 5.98 -0.59
CA SER A 152 12.07 6.02 -2.03
C SER A 152 13.35 5.93 -2.87
N ASN A 153 14.42 6.60 -2.45
CA ASN A 153 15.75 6.49 -3.06
C ASN A 153 16.32 5.08 -2.92
N LEU A 154 16.20 4.48 -1.73
CA LEU A 154 16.64 3.12 -1.48
C LEU A 154 15.83 2.10 -2.31
N LEU A 155 14.52 2.27 -2.41
CA LEU A 155 13.66 1.44 -3.27
C LEU A 155 14.14 1.48 -4.72
N LYS A 156 14.40 2.69 -5.26
CA LYS A 156 14.92 2.84 -6.61
C LYS A 156 16.26 2.13 -6.78
N GLU A 157 17.23 2.41 -5.89
CA GLU A 157 18.58 1.81 -5.96
C GLU A 157 18.53 0.29 -5.99
N LEU A 158 17.73 -0.30 -5.11
CA LEU A 158 17.67 -1.76 -4.96
C LEU A 158 16.86 -2.42 -6.08
N CYS A 159 15.78 -1.79 -6.53
CA CYS A 159 14.98 -2.32 -7.63
C CYS A 159 15.73 -2.23 -8.96
N ASP A 160 16.44 -1.15 -9.25
CA ASP A 160 17.27 -1.01 -10.46
C ASP A 160 18.38 -2.06 -10.54
N LYS A 161 18.83 -2.60 -9.40
CA LYS A 161 19.80 -3.71 -9.34
C LYS A 161 19.18 -5.09 -9.50
N ALA A 162 17.90 -5.23 -9.12
CA ALA A 162 17.22 -6.52 -9.08
C ALA A 162 16.38 -6.80 -10.32
N PHE A 163 15.96 -5.77 -11.04
CA PHE A 163 15.06 -5.88 -12.18
C PHE A 163 15.56 -5.06 -13.35
N ASP A 164 15.35 -5.56 -14.55
CA ASP A 164 15.53 -4.77 -15.75
C ASP A 164 14.45 -3.68 -15.85
N GLU A 165 14.77 -2.53 -16.49
CA GLU A 165 13.86 -1.39 -16.60
C GLU A 165 12.53 -1.75 -17.29
N HIS A 166 12.57 -2.71 -18.20
CA HIS A 166 11.36 -3.22 -18.84
C HIS A 166 10.48 -4.08 -17.90
N GLU A 167 11.01 -4.61 -16.79
CA GLU A 167 10.23 -5.36 -15.79
C GLU A 167 9.66 -4.44 -14.72
N PHE A 168 10.52 -3.57 -14.18
CA PHE A 168 10.18 -2.64 -13.10
C PHE A 168 11.05 -1.39 -13.17
N ALA A 169 10.43 -0.24 -13.27
CA ALA A 169 11.12 1.05 -13.28
C ALA A 169 10.59 1.95 -12.16
N THR A 170 11.47 2.63 -11.41
CA THR A 170 11.09 3.59 -10.37
C THR A 170 11.33 5.02 -10.82
N VAL A 171 10.28 5.84 -10.78
CA VAL A 171 10.27 7.27 -11.10
C VAL A 171 10.18 8.07 -9.81
N LEU A 172 11.25 8.80 -9.48
CA LEU A 172 11.27 9.70 -8.32
C LEU A 172 10.83 11.09 -8.72
N GLY A 173 10.19 11.80 -7.81
CA GLY A 173 9.81 13.20 -7.98
C GLY A 173 8.60 13.61 -7.15
N GLY A 174 8.36 14.90 -7.13
CA GLY A 174 7.29 15.54 -6.37
C GLY A 174 5.91 15.46 -7.06
N PRO A 175 4.95 16.29 -6.59
CA PRO A 175 3.59 16.29 -7.10
C PRO A 175 3.46 16.53 -8.60
N ASP A 176 4.33 17.36 -9.19
CA ASP A 176 4.33 17.66 -10.64
C ASP A 176 4.68 16.43 -11.47
N VAL A 177 5.69 15.67 -11.02
CA VAL A 177 6.03 14.37 -11.62
C VAL A 177 4.87 13.40 -11.46
N GLY A 178 4.23 13.38 -10.30
CA GLY A 178 3.04 12.57 -10.04
C GLY A 178 1.89 12.91 -10.99
N ALA A 179 1.62 14.20 -11.22
CA ALA A 179 0.60 14.64 -12.17
C ALA A 179 0.91 14.20 -13.60
N SER A 180 2.15 14.37 -14.06
CA SER A 180 2.59 13.92 -15.39
C SER A 180 2.54 12.40 -15.52
N PHE A 181 2.92 11.65 -14.47
CA PHE A 181 2.84 10.20 -14.42
C PHE A 181 1.42 9.68 -14.67
N THR A 182 0.40 10.34 -14.08
CA THR A 182 -0.99 9.91 -14.22
C THR A 182 -1.58 10.17 -15.61
N GLN A 183 -0.93 10.97 -16.44
CA GLN A 183 -1.33 11.23 -17.83
C GLN A 183 -0.78 10.19 -18.82
N LEU A 184 0.12 9.32 -18.39
CA LEU A 184 0.68 8.27 -19.22
C LEU A 184 -0.38 7.20 -19.55
N LYS A 185 -0.29 6.63 -20.75
CA LYS A 185 -1.23 5.62 -21.24
C LYS A 185 -0.84 4.22 -20.76
N PHE A 186 -0.98 3.97 -19.45
CA PHE A 186 -0.83 2.65 -18.88
C PHE A 186 -1.97 1.70 -19.29
N ASP A 187 -1.75 0.39 -19.20
CA ASP A 187 -2.80 -0.60 -19.33
C ASP A 187 -3.66 -0.73 -18.06
N HIS A 188 -3.13 -0.29 -16.93
CA HIS A 188 -3.81 -0.14 -15.64
C HIS A 188 -3.05 0.82 -14.75
N LEU A 189 -3.76 1.53 -13.86
CA LEU A 189 -3.13 2.39 -12.86
C LEU A 189 -3.62 2.02 -11.46
N LEU A 190 -2.68 1.67 -10.58
CA LEU A 190 -2.92 1.42 -9.17
C LEU A 190 -2.45 2.62 -8.35
N TYR A 191 -3.33 3.17 -7.55
CA TYR A 191 -3.04 4.27 -6.63
C TYR A 191 -3.43 3.91 -5.21
N THR A 192 -2.51 4.14 -4.27
CA THR A 192 -2.80 4.10 -2.83
C THR A 192 -2.51 5.47 -2.23
N GLY A 193 -3.51 6.09 -1.60
CA GLY A 193 -3.35 7.42 -1.00
C GLY A 193 -4.65 8.13 -0.64
N SER A 194 -4.69 9.46 -0.76
CA SER A 194 -5.86 10.25 -0.37
C SER A 194 -6.96 10.27 -1.42
N GLY A 195 -8.24 10.30 -0.98
CA GLY A 195 -9.38 10.43 -1.88
C GLY A 195 -9.39 11.74 -2.68
N ALA A 196 -8.77 12.82 -2.17
CA ALA A 196 -8.67 14.08 -2.89
C ALA A 196 -7.77 13.94 -4.13
N VAL A 197 -6.60 13.31 -3.98
CA VAL A 197 -5.68 13.04 -5.09
C VAL A 197 -6.27 12.00 -6.05
N ALA A 198 -6.96 10.97 -5.54
CA ALA A 198 -7.61 9.95 -6.37
C ALA A 198 -8.57 10.54 -7.41
N LYS A 199 -9.30 11.62 -7.07
CA LYS A 199 -10.19 12.31 -8.01
C LYS A 199 -9.43 12.93 -9.19
N HIS A 200 -8.24 13.47 -8.95
CA HIS A 200 -7.38 14.00 -10.03
C HIS A 200 -6.83 12.86 -10.89
N ILE A 201 -6.42 11.76 -10.27
CA ILE A 201 -5.93 10.58 -10.98
C ILE A 201 -7.01 9.99 -11.88
N MET A 202 -8.24 9.82 -11.38
CA MET A 202 -9.35 9.33 -12.18
C MET A 202 -9.64 10.22 -13.39
N LYS A 203 -9.56 11.55 -13.22
CA LYS A 203 -9.77 12.50 -14.33
C LYS A 203 -8.67 12.34 -15.39
N ALA A 204 -7.41 12.29 -14.97
CA ALA A 204 -6.27 12.12 -15.90
C ALA A 204 -6.34 10.76 -16.64
N ALA A 205 -6.62 9.67 -15.90
CA ALA A 205 -6.74 8.33 -16.47
C ALA A 205 -7.90 8.22 -17.48
N ALA A 206 -9.00 8.95 -17.26
CA ALA A 206 -10.16 8.94 -18.15
C ALA A 206 -9.83 9.47 -19.56
N GLU A 207 -8.91 10.43 -19.70
CA GLU A 207 -8.49 10.98 -21.00
C GLU A 207 -7.89 9.89 -21.92
N ASN A 208 -7.25 8.89 -21.33
CA ASN A 208 -6.64 7.76 -22.05
C ASN A 208 -7.40 6.45 -21.86
N LEU A 209 -8.57 6.48 -21.23
CA LEU A 209 -9.38 5.28 -20.89
C LEU A 209 -8.60 4.25 -20.06
N VAL A 210 -7.67 4.68 -19.21
CA VAL A 210 -6.88 3.81 -18.33
C VAL A 210 -7.74 3.34 -17.17
N PRO A 211 -7.94 2.03 -16.99
CA PRO A 211 -8.61 1.49 -15.81
C PRO A 211 -7.82 1.78 -14.53
N VAL A 212 -8.51 2.10 -13.43
CA VAL A 212 -7.87 2.43 -12.16
C VAL A 212 -8.31 1.49 -11.03
N THR A 213 -7.37 1.16 -10.14
CA THR A 213 -7.64 0.61 -8.81
C THR A 213 -7.20 1.63 -7.78
N LEU A 214 -8.11 1.98 -6.87
CA LEU A 214 -7.88 3.02 -5.87
C LEU A 214 -8.00 2.42 -4.47
N GLU A 215 -6.88 2.45 -3.74
CA GLU A 215 -6.80 2.11 -2.32
C GLU A 215 -6.70 3.41 -1.53
N LEU A 216 -7.72 3.69 -0.71
CA LEU A 216 -7.91 4.99 -0.09
C LEU A 216 -7.96 4.90 1.43
N GLY A 217 -7.93 6.05 2.09
CA GLY A 217 -8.17 6.15 3.52
C GLY A 217 -9.60 5.80 3.90
N GLY A 218 -9.79 5.50 5.17
CA GLY A 218 -11.09 5.16 5.73
C GLY A 218 -11.32 5.81 7.09
N LYS A 219 -12.55 5.66 7.60
CA LYS A 219 -12.99 6.03 8.93
C LYS A 219 -13.51 4.75 9.62
N SER A 220 -12.56 3.88 10.00
CA SER A 220 -12.88 2.54 10.50
C SER A 220 -13.63 2.59 11.83
N PRO A 221 -14.91 2.19 11.88
CA PRO A 221 -15.70 2.17 13.10
C PRO A 221 -15.27 1.02 14.02
N VAL A 222 -15.35 1.27 15.34
CA VAL A 222 -15.27 0.23 16.36
C VAL A 222 -16.60 0.15 17.07
N ILE A 223 -17.14 -1.05 17.20
CA ILE A 223 -18.39 -1.30 17.93
C ILE A 223 -18.07 -2.13 19.16
N VAL A 224 -18.32 -1.55 20.34
CA VAL A 224 -18.12 -2.21 21.63
C VAL A 224 -19.49 -2.48 22.25
N SER A 225 -19.91 -3.75 22.21
CA SER A 225 -21.18 -4.18 22.82
C SER A 225 -21.13 -4.10 24.34
N ASN A 226 -22.30 -4.08 24.99
CA ASN A 226 -22.41 -4.10 26.45
C ASN A 226 -21.87 -5.40 27.10
N THR A 227 -21.73 -6.48 26.33
CA THR A 227 -21.17 -7.76 26.79
C THR A 227 -19.67 -7.86 26.53
N ALA A 228 -19.06 -6.90 25.85
CA ALA A 228 -17.62 -6.91 25.58
C ALA A 228 -16.82 -6.63 26.85
N ASP A 229 -15.64 -7.26 26.96
CA ASP A 229 -14.64 -6.91 27.96
C ASP A 229 -13.98 -5.59 27.57
N SER A 230 -14.23 -4.54 28.36
CA SER A 230 -13.74 -3.18 28.09
C SER A 230 -12.22 -3.09 28.14
N VAL A 231 -11.55 -3.87 29.00
CA VAL A 231 -10.08 -3.85 29.12
C VAL A 231 -9.43 -4.45 27.87
N ILE A 232 -9.93 -5.58 27.41
CA ILE A 232 -9.44 -6.23 26.19
C ILE A 232 -9.75 -5.36 24.98
N ALA A 233 -10.96 -4.79 24.90
CA ALA A 233 -11.34 -3.87 23.80
C ALA A 233 -10.43 -2.65 23.76
N ALA A 234 -10.21 -1.97 24.90
CA ALA A 234 -9.32 -0.81 25.02
C ALA A 234 -7.90 -1.12 24.54
N LYS A 235 -7.30 -2.22 24.98
CA LYS A 235 -5.96 -2.62 24.54
C LYS A 235 -5.87 -2.85 23.03
N ARG A 236 -6.85 -3.54 22.43
CA ARG A 236 -6.88 -3.81 21.00
C ARG A 236 -7.08 -2.54 20.18
N ILE A 237 -7.97 -1.64 20.62
CA ILE A 237 -8.21 -0.35 19.99
C ILE A 237 -6.94 0.49 20.01
N MET A 238 -6.32 0.63 21.18
CA MET A 238 -5.12 1.46 21.31
C MET A 238 -3.90 0.85 20.61
N LEU A 239 -3.73 -0.45 20.59
CA LEU A 239 -2.70 -1.09 19.79
C LEU A 239 -2.85 -0.72 18.30
N GLY A 240 -4.06 -0.83 17.74
CA GLY A 240 -4.33 -0.46 16.36
C GLY A 240 -4.25 1.04 16.09
N LYS A 241 -4.62 1.88 17.08
CA LYS A 241 -4.60 3.35 16.92
C LYS A 241 -3.22 3.95 17.09
N THR A 242 -2.40 3.42 17.99
CA THR A 242 -1.06 3.96 18.27
C THR A 242 0.03 3.41 17.32
N MET A 243 -0.24 2.30 16.66
CA MET A 243 0.64 1.78 15.60
C MET A 243 0.83 2.86 14.53
N ASN A 244 2.08 3.17 14.20
CA ASN A 244 2.47 4.24 13.27
C ASN A 244 1.80 5.59 13.60
N ALA A 245 1.55 5.89 14.88
CA ALA A 245 0.81 7.05 15.37
C ALA A 245 -0.58 7.23 14.70
N GLY A 246 -1.24 6.14 14.35
CA GLY A 246 -2.54 6.14 13.67
C GLY A 246 -2.48 6.52 12.17
N GLN A 247 -1.32 6.65 11.59
CA GLN A 247 -1.11 6.98 10.17
C GLN A 247 -1.33 5.73 9.29
N ILE A 248 -2.51 5.12 9.43
CA ILE A 248 -2.92 3.86 8.78
C ILE A 248 -4.32 4.05 8.18
N CYS A 249 -4.52 3.59 6.96
CA CYS A 249 -5.81 3.68 6.25
C CYS A 249 -6.97 2.97 6.98
N LEU A 250 -6.68 1.94 7.78
CA LEU A 250 -7.65 1.16 8.58
C LEU A 250 -7.47 1.32 10.10
N ALA A 251 -6.77 2.35 10.58
CA ALA A 251 -6.68 2.60 12.02
C ALA A 251 -8.09 2.79 12.62
N PRO A 252 -8.35 2.26 13.83
CA PRO A 252 -9.56 2.58 14.57
C PRO A 252 -9.80 4.08 14.61
N ASP A 253 -10.99 4.56 14.21
CA ASP A 253 -11.25 5.98 14.09
C ASP A 253 -12.28 6.44 15.12
N TYR A 254 -13.54 6.08 14.98
CA TYR A 254 -14.57 6.39 15.96
C TYR A 254 -15.11 5.13 16.64
N ILE A 255 -15.53 5.28 17.89
CA ILE A 255 -15.99 4.18 18.72
C ILE A 255 -17.45 4.37 19.09
N MET A 256 -18.26 3.39 18.77
CA MET A 256 -19.64 3.27 19.26
C MET A 256 -19.63 2.33 20.45
N VAL A 257 -19.94 2.86 21.62
CA VAL A 257 -19.93 2.11 22.88
C VAL A 257 -21.21 2.39 23.64
N HIS A 258 -21.71 1.38 24.39
CA HIS A 258 -22.85 1.57 25.29
C HIS A 258 -22.50 2.58 26.39
N SER A 259 -23.44 3.47 26.76
CA SER A 259 -23.20 4.54 27.73
C SER A 259 -22.56 4.06 29.03
N ASP A 260 -23.05 2.94 29.55
CA ASP A 260 -22.57 2.34 30.82
C ASP A 260 -21.14 1.80 30.76
N LYS A 261 -20.59 1.67 29.56
CA LYS A 261 -19.22 1.17 29.32
C LYS A 261 -18.23 2.28 28.91
N LYS A 262 -18.73 3.50 28.68
CA LYS A 262 -17.89 4.60 28.15
C LYS A 262 -16.69 4.89 29.07
N ASP A 263 -16.94 5.14 30.35
CA ASP A 263 -15.90 5.58 31.28
C ASP A 263 -14.89 4.47 31.58
N GLU A 264 -15.33 3.22 31.67
CA GLU A 264 -14.46 2.04 31.80
C GLU A 264 -13.56 1.89 30.57
N LEU A 265 -14.12 2.04 29.36
CA LEU A 265 -13.37 1.95 28.12
C LEU A 265 -12.34 3.06 28.00
N VAL A 266 -12.70 4.31 28.25
CA VAL A 266 -11.79 5.47 28.21
C VAL A 266 -10.64 5.29 29.19
N SER A 267 -10.95 4.92 30.45
CA SER A 267 -9.93 4.62 31.46
C SER A 267 -8.98 3.49 31.03
N GLY A 268 -9.56 2.43 30.43
CA GLY A 268 -8.80 1.30 29.88
C GLY A 268 -7.89 1.73 28.72
N MET A 269 -8.33 2.65 27.86
CA MET A 269 -7.54 3.19 26.73
C MET A 269 -6.34 4.01 27.24
N LYS A 270 -6.54 4.88 28.22
CA LYS A 270 -5.45 5.65 28.87
C LYS A 270 -4.41 4.71 29.47
N LYS A 271 -4.88 3.72 30.24
CA LYS A 271 -4.00 2.70 30.81
C LYS A 271 -3.22 1.93 29.72
N ALA A 272 -3.88 1.54 28.64
CA ALA A 272 -3.22 0.80 27.54
C ALA A 272 -2.10 1.62 26.90
N VAL A 273 -2.29 2.92 26.67
CA VAL A 273 -1.22 3.79 26.13
C VAL A 273 -0.06 3.90 27.10
N ALA A 274 -0.32 4.11 28.39
CA ALA A 274 0.72 4.18 29.43
C ALA A 274 1.51 2.84 29.54
N ASP A 275 0.81 1.70 29.38
CA ASP A 275 1.46 0.39 29.41
C ASP A 275 2.32 0.14 28.14
N PHE A 276 1.85 0.60 26.95
CA PHE A 276 2.57 0.41 25.68
C PHE A 276 3.76 1.36 25.51
N TYR A 277 3.60 2.60 25.94
CA TYR A 277 4.57 3.67 25.72
C TYR A 277 4.83 4.45 27.02
N PRO A 278 5.56 3.87 27.98
CA PRO A 278 6.03 4.63 29.14
C PRO A 278 6.85 5.83 28.64
N ASP A 279 6.58 7.02 29.18
CA ASP A 279 7.21 8.27 28.73
C ASP A 279 7.05 8.52 27.20
N LEU A 280 5.80 8.63 26.75
CA LEU A 280 5.43 8.76 25.33
C LEU A 280 6.27 9.82 24.56
N LYS A 281 6.66 10.93 25.21
CA LYS A 281 7.39 12.03 24.58
C LYS A 281 8.84 11.69 24.22
N HIS A 282 9.44 10.72 24.90
CA HIS A 282 10.83 10.31 24.70
C HIS A 282 10.93 8.81 24.32
N ASN A 283 9.92 8.30 23.67
CA ASN A 283 9.83 6.88 23.36
C ASN A 283 10.14 6.62 21.88
N ASP A 284 11.27 5.97 21.61
CA ASP A 284 11.73 5.64 20.26
C ASP A 284 10.83 4.61 19.54
N ASP A 285 9.89 3.98 20.26
CA ASP A 285 8.91 3.07 19.67
C ASP A 285 7.60 3.76 19.26
N TYR A 286 7.40 5.05 19.62
CA TYR A 286 6.22 5.81 19.18
C TYR A 286 6.57 6.67 17.95
N THR A 287 5.92 6.38 16.82
CA THR A 287 6.22 6.99 15.54
C THR A 287 5.84 8.47 15.49
N SER A 288 6.71 9.32 14.95
CA SER A 288 6.42 10.73 14.71
C SER A 288 5.40 10.91 13.56
N ILE A 289 4.72 12.05 13.54
CA ILE A 289 3.95 12.47 12.37
C ILE A 289 4.94 12.76 11.23
N VAL A 290 4.65 12.25 10.04
CA VAL A 290 5.59 12.19 8.91
C VAL A 290 6.22 13.53 8.53
N ASN A 291 5.47 14.64 8.67
CA ASN A 291 5.97 15.99 8.38
C ASN A 291 5.09 17.07 9.02
N GLU A 292 5.60 18.31 9.03
CA GLU A 292 4.94 19.47 9.61
C GLU A 292 3.57 19.75 9.00
N LYS A 293 3.41 19.64 7.68
CA LYS A 293 2.12 19.82 7.00
C LYS A 293 1.03 18.88 7.54
N HIS A 294 1.37 17.62 7.81
CA HIS A 294 0.42 16.67 8.40
C HIS A 294 0.18 16.95 9.88
N PHE A 295 1.20 17.38 10.60
CA PHE A 295 1.06 17.82 11.99
C PHE A 295 0.09 19.02 12.10
N ASP A 296 0.30 20.07 11.31
CA ASP A 296 -0.57 21.26 11.29
C ASP A 296 -2.01 20.90 10.93
N ARG A 297 -2.22 20.01 9.98
CA ARG A 297 -3.55 19.51 9.63
C ARG A 297 -4.24 18.86 10.82
N LEU A 298 -3.51 18.08 11.63
CA LEU A 298 -4.07 17.45 12.83
C LEU A 298 -4.39 18.50 13.92
N GLN A 299 -3.52 19.49 14.13
CA GLN A 299 -3.77 20.59 15.05
C GLN A 299 -5.03 21.38 14.66
N HIS A 300 -5.19 21.65 13.36
CA HIS A 300 -6.39 22.32 12.86
C HIS A 300 -7.67 21.51 13.13
N LEU A 301 -7.64 20.18 12.95
CA LEU A 301 -8.78 19.33 13.26
C LEU A 301 -9.12 19.29 14.76
N LEU A 302 -8.12 19.33 15.65
CA LEU A 302 -8.35 19.44 17.10
C LEU A 302 -8.97 20.78 17.48
N THR A 303 -8.52 21.87 16.86
CA THR A 303 -9.09 23.21 17.05
C THR A 303 -10.54 23.26 16.60
N ASP A 304 -10.84 22.78 15.39
CA ASP A 304 -12.19 22.68 14.84
C ASP A 304 -13.13 21.84 15.73
N ALA A 305 -12.63 20.74 16.28
CA ALA A 305 -13.40 19.91 17.20
C ALA A 305 -13.74 20.66 18.50
N LYS A 306 -12.78 21.38 19.09
CA LYS A 306 -13.00 22.21 20.28
C LYS A 306 -14.03 23.31 20.03
N GLU A 307 -13.91 24.01 18.90
CA GLU A 307 -14.84 25.07 18.50
C GLU A 307 -16.28 24.56 18.30
N LYS A 308 -16.44 23.31 17.88
CA LYS A 308 -17.72 22.61 17.74
C LYS A 308 -18.25 21.99 19.03
N GLY A 309 -17.57 22.19 20.15
CA GLY A 309 -18.02 21.75 21.46
C GLY A 309 -17.65 20.31 21.80
N ALA A 310 -16.66 19.72 21.11
CA ALA A 310 -16.14 18.41 21.48
C ALA A 310 -15.34 18.50 22.79
N GLU A 311 -15.56 17.53 23.68
CA GLU A 311 -14.71 17.31 24.84
C GLU A 311 -13.40 16.65 24.39
N ILE A 312 -12.27 17.25 24.71
CA ILE A 312 -10.95 16.74 24.38
C ILE A 312 -10.31 16.14 25.63
N ASP A 313 -10.00 14.87 25.57
CA ASP A 313 -9.34 14.14 26.64
C ASP A 313 -7.92 13.75 26.19
N GLU A 314 -6.92 14.39 26.78
CA GLU A 314 -5.51 14.18 26.43
C GLU A 314 -4.92 13.01 27.24
N ILE A 315 -4.04 12.24 26.58
CA ILE A 315 -3.35 11.10 27.17
C ILE A 315 -1.84 11.38 27.25
#